data_ebdf1704c3fac115ff53f08c1066a024
#
_entry.id   ebdf1704c3fac115ff53f08c1066a024
#
_cell.length_a   1.000
_cell.length_b   1.000
_cell.length_c   1.000
_cell.angle_alpha   90.00
_cell.angle_beta   90.00
_cell.angle_gamma   90.00
#
_symmetry.space_group_name_H-M   'P 1'
#
loop_
_entity.id
_entity.type
_entity.pdbx_description
1 polymer ?
#
loop_
_entity_poly.entity_id
_entity_poly.type
_entity_poly.pdbx_seq_one_letter_code
_entity_poly.pdbx_strand_id
1 'polypeptide(L)'
;MFTSVYPKFHNICPRIEVEPIERSVRDQHPLLLSGELDLGFMTLTRSQQKSGIIYETLASEEMVLAVPTKLVTALDMRNGDLALLREEPFVLTQKTSTIREIVDSIFKNAGFTPNVLFETSNNHAIISMIHENICCGILPMYYMDPEDEAITYFQLPDHPSWEIVAAYRKGHYISKPARTLIELAGNYFTQ
;
A
#
# COMPACT_ATOMS: atom_id res chain seq x y z
N MET A 1 0.48 -8.52 -8.37
CA MET A 1 1.42 -8.01 -9.39
C MET A 1 2.35 -9.10 -9.95
N PHE A 2 3.32 -9.65 -9.20
CA PHE A 2 4.35 -10.56 -9.73
C PHE A 2 3.76 -11.76 -10.49
N THR A 3 2.80 -12.46 -9.94
CA THR A 3 2.13 -13.63 -10.55
C THR A 3 1.43 -13.30 -11.87
N SER A 4 1.00 -12.07 -12.10
CA SER A 4 0.37 -11.60 -13.34
C SER A 4 1.38 -11.10 -14.38
N VAL A 5 2.52 -10.58 -13.91
CA VAL A 5 3.58 -10.00 -14.77
C VAL A 5 4.58 -11.05 -15.23
N TYR A 6 4.96 -11.98 -14.34
CA TYR A 6 6.00 -12.97 -14.62
C TYR A 6 5.72 -13.87 -15.84
N PRO A 7 4.50 -14.38 -16.09
CA PRO A 7 4.24 -15.17 -17.29
C PRO A 7 4.51 -14.40 -18.59
N LYS A 8 4.14 -13.10 -18.63
CA LYS A 8 4.42 -12.22 -19.78
C LYS A 8 5.93 -12.01 -19.96
N PHE A 9 6.63 -11.78 -18.84
CA PHE A 9 8.09 -11.64 -18.83
C PHE A 9 8.79 -12.90 -19.32
N HIS A 10 8.42 -14.08 -18.82
CA HIS A 10 9.01 -15.35 -19.21
C HIS A 10 8.85 -15.65 -20.71
N ASN A 11 7.72 -15.28 -21.29
CA ASN A 11 7.52 -15.43 -22.75
C ASN A 11 8.47 -14.53 -23.56
N ILE A 12 8.81 -13.34 -23.07
CA ILE A 12 9.73 -12.39 -23.76
C ILE A 12 11.17 -12.77 -23.50
N CYS A 13 11.51 -13.18 -22.28
CA CYS A 13 12.84 -13.47 -21.81
C CYS A 13 13.00 -14.91 -21.28
N PRO A 14 12.76 -15.98 -22.11
CA PRO A 14 12.64 -17.35 -21.62
C PRO A 14 13.94 -17.95 -21.07
N ARG A 15 15.09 -17.32 -21.32
CA ARG A 15 16.40 -17.76 -20.83
C ARG A 15 16.88 -17.01 -19.59
N ILE A 16 16.05 -16.10 -19.07
CA ILE A 16 16.38 -15.33 -17.86
C ILE A 16 15.73 -16.01 -16.67
N GLU A 17 16.54 -16.40 -15.72
CA GLU A 17 16.08 -16.88 -14.43
C GLU A 17 15.81 -15.68 -13.52
N VAL A 18 14.65 -15.72 -12.86
CA VAL A 18 14.25 -14.71 -11.87
C VAL A 18 14.10 -15.41 -10.54
N GLU A 19 14.85 -14.97 -9.56
CA GLU A 19 14.75 -15.44 -8.18
C GLU A 19 13.97 -14.41 -7.35
N PRO A 20 12.66 -14.59 -7.14
CA PRO A 20 11.86 -13.65 -6.35
C PRO A 20 12.10 -13.89 -4.87
N ILE A 21 12.38 -12.81 -4.15
CA ILE A 21 12.46 -12.81 -2.68
C ILE A 21 11.43 -11.83 -2.12
N GLU A 22 10.75 -12.22 -1.05
CA GLU A 22 9.82 -11.33 -0.35
C GLU A 22 10.50 -10.73 0.87
N ARG A 23 10.62 -9.41 0.92
CA ARG A 23 11.26 -8.65 1.99
C ARG A 23 10.53 -7.34 2.23
N SER A 24 10.60 -6.84 3.46
CA SER A 24 10.11 -5.49 3.78
C SER A 24 10.90 -4.42 2.99
N VAL A 25 10.31 -3.25 2.80
CA VAL A 25 10.99 -2.10 2.16
C VAL A 25 12.31 -1.78 2.89
N ARG A 26 12.29 -1.85 4.22
CA ARG A 26 13.46 -1.60 5.07
C ARG A 26 14.60 -2.57 4.77
N ASP A 27 14.29 -3.83 4.52
CA ASP A 27 15.28 -4.88 4.24
C ASP A 27 15.74 -4.87 2.77
N GLN A 28 14.89 -4.43 1.84
CA GLN A 28 15.26 -4.31 0.43
C GLN A 28 16.32 -3.22 0.19
N HIS A 29 16.26 -2.10 0.92
CA HIS A 29 17.20 -0.98 0.73
C HIS A 29 18.68 -1.37 0.86
N PRO A 30 19.14 -2.04 1.93
CA PRO A 30 20.54 -2.46 2.02
C PRO A 30 20.92 -3.47 0.94
N LEU A 31 20.03 -4.39 0.56
CA LEU A 31 20.30 -5.39 -0.50
C LEU A 31 20.46 -4.73 -1.89
N LEU A 32 19.66 -3.69 -2.18
CA LEU A 32 19.85 -2.90 -3.41
C LEU A 32 21.18 -2.14 -3.39
N LEU A 33 21.55 -1.55 -2.25
CA LEU A 33 22.78 -0.78 -2.13
C LEU A 33 24.05 -1.68 -2.20
N SER A 34 24.01 -2.89 -1.65
CA SER A 34 25.10 -3.87 -1.75
C SER A 34 25.18 -4.51 -3.15
N GLY A 35 24.08 -4.55 -3.90
CA GLY A 35 23.96 -5.24 -5.17
C GLY A 35 23.62 -6.73 -5.03
N GLU A 36 23.20 -7.17 -3.84
CA GLU A 36 22.63 -8.50 -3.62
C GLU A 36 21.22 -8.63 -4.19
N LEU A 37 20.52 -7.50 -4.36
CA LEU A 37 19.25 -7.41 -5.06
C LEU A 37 19.40 -6.50 -6.27
N ASP A 38 19.09 -7.00 -7.47
CA ASP A 38 19.18 -6.24 -8.72
C ASP A 38 18.06 -5.21 -8.86
N LEU A 39 16.84 -5.60 -8.46
CA LEU A 39 15.60 -4.84 -8.65
C LEU A 39 14.62 -5.12 -7.51
N GLY A 40 14.07 -4.07 -6.92
CA GLY A 40 13.01 -4.16 -5.92
C GLY A 40 11.69 -3.57 -6.46
N PHE A 41 10.57 -4.23 -6.15
CA PHE A 41 9.25 -3.63 -6.24
C PHE A 41 8.74 -3.37 -4.84
N MET A 42 8.38 -2.13 -4.56
CA MET A 42 7.99 -1.74 -3.21
C MET A 42 6.96 -0.62 -3.21
N THR A 43 6.28 -0.50 -2.08
CA THR A 43 5.35 0.59 -1.80
C THR A 43 5.98 1.48 -0.74
N LEU A 44 6.07 2.77 -1.00
CA LEU A 44 6.70 3.72 -0.07
C LEU A 44 6.17 5.15 -0.27
N THR A 45 6.42 5.99 0.72
CA THR A 45 6.28 7.44 0.60
C THR A 45 7.60 8.07 0.20
N ARG A 46 7.56 9.32 -0.28
CA ARG A 46 8.79 10.05 -0.62
C ARG A 46 9.76 10.20 0.55
N SER A 47 9.25 10.29 1.78
CA SER A 47 10.08 10.39 2.99
C SER A 47 10.89 9.13 3.28
N GLN A 48 10.48 7.98 2.75
CA GLN A 48 11.15 6.69 2.94
C GLN A 48 12.21 6.39 1.89
N GLN A 49 12.32 7.20 0.84
CA GLN A 49 13.35 7.05 -0.19
C GLN A 49 14.75 7.24 0.39
N LYS A 50 15.70 6.44 -0.08
CA LYS A 50 17.11 6.45 0.36
C LYS A 50 18.02 6.97 -0.74
N SER A 51 19.05 7.71 -0.34
CA SER A 51 20.13 8.11 -1.26
C SER A 51 20.85 6.88 -1.83
N GLY A 52 21.31 6.95 -3.08
CA GLY A 52 21.99 5.84 -3.76
C GLY A 52 21.05 4.85 -4.43
N ILE A 53 19.72 5.03 -4.36
CA ILE A 53 18.73 4.22 -5.05
C ILE A 53 17.92 5.13 -5.99
N ILE A 54 17.59 4.61 -7.17
CA ILE A 54 16.64 5.22 -8.11
C ILE A 54 15.28 4.56 -7.87
N TYR A 55 14.25 5.37 -7.86
CA TYR A 55 12.86 4.95 -7.73
C TYR A 55 12.08 5.41 -8.96
N GLU A 56 11.56 4.45 -9.71
CA GLU A 56 10.68 4.71 -10.85
C GLU A 56 9.25 4.45 -10.41
N THR A 57 8.42 5.48 -10.34
CA THR A 57 7.02 5.36 -9.93
C THR A 57 6.24 4.64 -11.01
N LEU A 58 5.60 3.53 -10.64
CA LEU A 58 4.74 2.72 -11.50
C LEU A 58 3.28 3.12 -11.34
N ALA A 59 2.87 3.44 -10.11
CA ALA A 59 1.53 3.91 -9.77
C ALA A 59 1.56 4.70 -8.46
N SER A 60 0.51 5.49 -8.25
CA SER A 60 0.18 6.10 -6.96
C SER A 60 -1.18 5.60 -6.52
N GLU A 61 -1.35 5.31 -5.24
CA GLU A 61 -2.58 4.78 -4.70
C GLU A 61 -3.00 5.55 -3.45
N GLU A 62 -4.24 6.04 -3.45
CA GLU A 62 -4.80 6.80 -2.34
C GLU A 62 -5.22 5.88 -1.20
N MET A 63 -5.20 6.45 0.00
CA MET A 63 -5.78 5.85 1.20
C MET A 63 -7.22 6.30 1.35
N VAL A 64 -8.09 5.36 1.73
CA VAL A 64 -9.51 5.61 2.01
C VAL A 64 -9.84 5.22 3.44
N LEU A 65 -10.79 5.93 4.03
CA LEU A 65 -11.41 5.55 5.29
C LEU A 65 -12.56 4.57 4.99
N ALA A 66 -12.51 3.40 5.58
CA ALA A 66 -13.54 2.37 5.48
C ALA A 66 -14.30 2.26 6.81
N VAL A 67 -15.61 2.42 6.76
CA VAL A 67 -16.51 2.50 7.93
C VAL A 67 -17.69 1.57 7.72
N PRO A 68 -18.13 0.81 8.72
CA PRO A 68 -19.38 0.07 8.64
C PRO A 68 -20.58 0.99 8.27
N THR A 69 -21.34 0.63 7.24
CA THR A 69 -22.46 1.44 6.75
C THR A 69 -23.50 1.73 7.84
N LYS A 70 -23.72 0.78 8.75
CA LYS A 70 -24.60 0.98 9.92
C LYS A 70 -24.09 2.10 10.83
N LEU A 71 -22.78 2.20 11.04
CA LEU A 71 -22.19 3.24 11.87
C LEU A 71 -22.28 4.60 11.18
N VAL A 72 -22.05 4.66 9.86
CA VAL A 72 -22.23 5.88 9.05
C VAL A 72 -23.65 6.45 9.22
N THR A 73 -24.65 5.58 9.16
CA THR A 73 -26.06 5.96 9.35
C THR A 73 -26.33 6.43 10.77
N ALA A 74 -25.80 5.75 11.79
CA ALA A 74 -26.00 6.08 13.20
C ALA A 74 -25.39 7.44 13.59
N LEU A 75 -24.24 7.80 12.97
CA LEU A 75 -23.52 9.06 13.22
C LEU A 75 -23.92 10.21 12.27
N ASP A 76 -24.85 9.99 11.34
CA ASP A 76 -25.17 10.93 10.23
C ASP A 76 -23.89 11.43 9.49
N MET A 77 -22.96 10.50 9.24
CA MET A 77 -21.66 10.80 8.68
C MET A 77 -21.75 11.05 7.17
N ARG A 78 -21.54 12.28 6.72
CA ARG A 78 -21.72 12.68 5.31
C ARG A 78 -20.43 12.80 4.50
N ASN A 79 -19.36 13.23 5.15
CA ASN A 79 -18.12 13.66 4.47
C ASN A 79 -16.87 12.92 4.96
N GLY A 80 -17.00 11.77 5.61
CA GLY A 80 -15.83 11.02 6.12
C GLY A 80 -15.06 11.78 7.22
N ASP A 81 -15.75 12.60 8.03
CA ASP A 81 -15.11 13.31 9.14
C ASP A 81 -14.58 12.31 10.18
N LEU A 82 -13.27 12.10 10.15
CA LEU A 82 -12.58 11.15 11.02
C LEU A 82 -12.75 11.49 12.51
N ALA A 83 -13.01 12.74 12.87
CA ALA A 83 -13.22 13.15 14.26
C ALA A 83 -14.49 12.54 14.89
N LEU A 84 -15.51 12.22 14.08
CA LEU A 84 -16.72 11.53 14.54
C LEU A 84 -16.44 10.09 15.01
N LEU A 85 -15.33 9.50 14.56
CA LEU A 85 -14.93 8.13 14.87
C LEU A 85 -13.91 8.04 16.01
N ARG A 86 -13.73 9.11 16.80
CA ARG A 86 -12.73 9.16 17.87
C ARG A 86 -12.87 8.04 18.90
N GLU A 87 -14.10 7.69 19.25
CA GLU A 87 -14.40 6.66 20.26
C GLU A 87 -14.58 5.27 19.64
N GLU A 88 -14.63 5.20 18.28
CA GLU A 88 -14.85 3.95 17.59
C GLU A 88 -13.58 3.10 17.52
N PRO A 89 -13.72 1.77 17.51
CA PRO A 89 -12.57 0.87 17.41
C PRO A 89 -11.97 0.88 15.99
N PHE A 90 -10.65 0.84 15.92
CA PHE A 90 -9.90 0.68 14.68
C PHE A 90 -9.06 -0.59 14.69
N VAL A 91 -8.95 -1.24 13.55
CA VAL A 91 -7.88 -2.23 13.29
C VAL A 91 -6.87 -1.60 12.35
N LEU A 92 -5.61 -1.64 12.74
CA LEU A 92 -4.53 -0.99 12.01
C LEU A 92 -3.53 -2.01 11.47
N THR A 93 -2.76 -1.60 10.47
CA THR A 93 -1.61 -2.37 10.03
C THR A 93 -0.48 -2.30 11.06
N GLN A 94 0.41 -3.32 11.06
CA GLN A 94 1.56 -3.36 11.96
C GLN A 94 2.47 -2.14 11.82
N LYS A 95 3.13 -1.74 12.90
CA LYS A 95 4.05 -0.56 12.96
C LYS A 95 5.22 -0.62 11.98
N THR A 96 5.57 -1.81 11.51
CA THR A 96 6.62 -2.02 10.51
C THR A 96 6.16 -1.82 9.07
N SER A 97 4.85 -1.65 8.85
CA SER A 97 4.26 -1.45 7.54
C SER A 97 4.41 -0.02 7.05
N THR A 98 4.67 0.15 5.77
CA THR A 98 4.66 1.47 5.09
C THR A 98 3.32 2.18 5.23
N ILE A 99 2.20 1.45 5.14
CA ILE A 99 0.85 1.98 5.34
C ILE A 99 0.71 2.60 6.72
N ARG A 100 1.28 1.98 7.77
CA ARG A 100 1.12 2.46 9.13
C ARG A 100 1.68 3.86 9.34
N GLU A 101 2.79 4.23 8.73
CA GLU A 101 3.33 5.58 8.81
C GLU A 101 2.36 6.64 8.24
N ILE A 102 1.68 6.28 7.14
CA ILE A 102 0.65 7.14 6.54
C ILE A 102 -0.55 7.26 7.47
N VAL A 103 -1.06 6.14 7.97
CA VAL A 103 -2.22 6.09 8.87
C VAL A 103 -1.98 6.86 10.15
N ASP A 104 -0.80 6.71 10.77
CA ASP A 104 -0.41 7.47 11.96
C ASP A 104 -0.38 8.98 11.69
N SER A 105 0.07 9.39 10.50
CA SER A 105 0.05 10.79 10.06
C SER A 105 -1.37 11.32 9.89
N ILE A 106 -2.28 10.53 9.34
CA ILE A 106 -3.70 10.87 9.18
C ILE A 106 -4.34 11.13 10.54
N PHE A 107 -4.19 10.23 11.52
CA PHE A 107 -4.72 10.41 12.86
C PHE A 107 -4.10 11.60 13.59
N LYS A 108 -2.79 11.83 13.41
CA LYS A 108 -2.11 13.01 13.95
C LYS A 108 -2.71 14.31 13.42
N ASN A 109 -2.98 14.37 12.12
CA ASN A 109 -3.59 15.54 11.49
C ASN A 109 -5.05 15.72 11.93
N ALA A 110 -5.79 14.62 12.18
CA ALA A 110 -7.13 14.64 12.74
C ALA A 110 -7.19 15.02 14.23
N GLY A 111 -6.03 15.09 14.91
CA GLY A 111 -5.90 15.59 16.28
C GLY A 111 -6.34 14.60 17.37
N PHE A 112 -6.29 13.30 17.10
CA PHE A 112 -6.56 12.29 18.13
C PHE A 112 -5.76 11.00 17.92
N THR A 113 -5.71 10.17 18.95
CA THR A 113 -5.13 8.82 18.91
C THR A 113 -6.28 7.82 18.76
N PRO A 114 -6.24 6.91 17.76
CA PRO A 114 -7.30 5.94 17.54
C PRO A 114 -7.39 4.92 18.69
N ASN A 115 -8.61 4.44 18.96
CA ASN A 115 -8.85 3.29 19.82
C ASN A 115 -8.52 2.01 19.05
N VAL A 116 -7.32 1.44 19.23
CA VAL A 116 -6.82 0.31 18.46
C VAL A 116 -7.21 -1.01 19.11
N LEU A 117 -8.08 -1.79 18.45
CA LEU A 117 -8.44 -3.14 18.88
C LEU A 117 -7.26 -4.11 18.79
N PHE A 118 -6.61 -4.15 17.64
CA PHE A 118 -5.39 -4.92 17.39
C PHE A 118 -4.70 -4.45 16.11
N GLU A 119 -3.50 -4.96 15.89
CA GLU A 119 -2.71 -4.71 14.69
C GLU A 119 -2.52 -6.00 13.88
N THR A 120 -2.57 -5.91 12.55
CA THR A 120 -2.40 -7.06 11.63
C THR A 120 -1.57 -6.69 10.40
N SER A 121 -0.92 -7.67 9.78
CA SER A 121 -0.30 -7.52 8.46
C SER A 121 -1.25 -7.86 7.30
N ASN A 122 -2.47 -8.32 7.60
CA ASN A 122 -3.44 -8.79 6.62
C ASN A 122 -4.56 -7.76 6.42
N ASN A 123 -4.52 -7.01 5.31
CA ASN A 123 -5.53 -6.02 4.97
C ASN A 123 -6.92 -6.64 4.73
N HIS A 124 -7.00 -7.87 4.21
CA HIS A 124 -8.28 -8.56 4.06
C HIS A 124 -8.94 -8.87 5.41
N ALA A 125 -8.14 -9.15 6.44
CA ALA A 125 -8.67 -9.31 7.79
C ALA A 125 -9.29 -7.99 8.31
N ILE A 126 -8.68 -6.84 8.00
CA ILE A 126 -9.25 -5.53 8.35
C ILE A 126 -10.61 -5.35 7.67
N ILE A 127 -10.68 -5.57 6.36
CA ILE A 127 -11.94 -5.48 5.59
C ILE A 127 -13.02 -6.39 6.18
N SER A 128 -12.69 -7.65 6.44
CA SER A 128 -13.66 -8.60 7.03
C SER A 128 -14.19 -8.11 8.38
N MET A 129 -13.36 -7.51 9.22
CA MET A 129 -13.78 -6.97 10.51
C MET A 129 -14.69 -5.73 10.37
N ILE A 130 -14.43 -4.90 9.36
CA ILE A 130 -15.28 -3.74 9.05
C ILE A 130 -16.64 -4.23 8.54
N HIS A 131 -16.67 -5.20 7.64
CA HIS A 131 -17.87 -5.83 7.11
C HIS A 131 -18.76 -6.37 8.24
N GLU A 132 -18.18 -6.99 9.25
CA GLU A 132 -18.87 -7.51 10.44
C GLU A 132 -19.24 -6.43 11.47
N ASN A 133 -19.06 -5.15 11.16
CA ASN A 133 -19.36 -4.00 12.04
C ASN A 133 -18.57 -4.00 13.36
N ILE A 134 -17.33 -4.48 13.36
CA ILE A 134 -16.52 -4.57 14.57
C ILE A 134 -15.59 -3.38 14.72
N CYS A 135 -15.12 -2.79 13.60
CA CYS A 135 -14.15 -1.70 13.61
C CYS A 135 -14.26 -0.81 12.38
N CYS A 136 -13.51 0.31 12.41
CA CYS A 136 -13.18 1.12 11.24
C CYS A 136 -11.75 0.83 10.79
N GLY A 137 -11.38 1.27 9.58
CA GLY A 137 -10.03 1.12 9.06
C GLY A 137 -9.65 2.20 8.05
N ILE A 138 -8.34 2.39 7.86
CA ILE A 138 -7.79 3.20 6.77
C ILE A 138 -6.92 2.27 5.93
N LEU A 139 -7.24 2.19 4.63
CA LEU A 139 -6.70 1.18 3.72
C LEU A 139 -6.40 1.81 2.36
N PRO A 140 -5.49 1.22 1.55
CA PRO A 140 -5.36 1.57 0.15
C PRO A 140 -6.68 1.36 -0.61
N MET A 141 -6.98 2.26 -1.54
CA MET A 141 -8.18 2.22 -2.39
C MET A 141 -8.32 0.88 -3.15
N TYR A 142 -7.21 0.21 -3.46
CA TYR A 142 -7.16 -1.11 -4.08
C TYR A 142 -8.02 -2.17 -3.34
N TYR A 143 -8.24 -1.98 -2.03
CA TYR A 143 -9.04 -2.91 -1.22
C TYR A 143 -10.53 -2.56 -1.17
N MET A 144 -10.95 -1.47 -1.81
CA MET A 144 -12.37 -1.15 -1.92
C MET A 144 -13.10 -2.20 -2.76
N ASP A 145 -14.24 -2.64 -2.26
CA ASP A 145 -15.24 -3.34 -3.02
C ASP A 145 -16.51 -2.46 -3.08
N PRO A 146 -16.77 -1.80 -4.21
CA PRO A 146 -17.95 -0.93 -4.35
C PRO A 146 -19.28 -1.69 -4.29
N GLU A 147 -19.26 -3.01 -4.44
CA GLU A 147 -20.43 -3.89 -4.37
C GLU A 147 -20.74 -4.34 -2.93
N ASP A 148 -19.81 -4.13 -2.00
CA ASP A 148 -20.03 -4.44 -0.58
C ASP A 148 -20.83 -3.33 0.11
N GLU A 149 -22.16 -3.50 0.18
CA GLU A 149 -23.07 -2.56 0.83
C GLU A 149 -22.87 -2.43 2.35
N ALA A 150 -22.14 -3.36 2.98
CA ALA A 150 -21.87 -3.32 4.41
C ALA A 150 -20.79 -2.29 4.78
N ILE A 151 -19.98 -1.84 3.81
CA ILE A 151 -18.88 -0.90 4.03
C ILE A 151 -19.09 0.38 3.22
N THR A 152 -19.00 1.51 3.89
CA THR A 152 -18.97 2.82 3.22
C THR A 152 -17.52 3.33 3.21
N TYR A 153 -17.07 3.76 2.04
CA TYR A 153 -15.72 4.29 1.84
C TYR A 153 -15.76 5.81 1.66
N PHE A 154 -14.87 6.51 2.34
CA PHE A 154 -14.71 7.95 2.23
C PHE A 154 -13.30 8.30 1.77
N GLN A 155 -13.19 9.27 0.88
CA GLN A 155 -11.91 9.91 0.58
C GLN A 155 -11.45 10.71 1.81
N LEU A 156 -10.15 10.67 2.06
CA LEU A 156 -9.54 11.42 3.15
C LEU A 156 -9.09 12.82 2.68
N PRO A 157 -9.13 13.84 3.56
CA PRO A 157 -8.54 15.13 3.26
C PRO A 157 -7.09 15.00 2.82
N ASP A 158 -6.64 15.91 1.94
CA ASP A 158 -5.28 15.95 1.39
C ASP A 158 -4.87 14.73 0.55
N HIS A 159 -5.79 13.81 0.25
CA HIS A 159 -5.56 12.63 -0.59
C HIS A 159 -4.27 11.87 -0.25
N PRO A 160 -4.10 11.42 1.02
CA PRO A 160 -2.90 10.72 1.43
C PRO A 160 -2.71 9.48 0.57
N SER A 161 -1.51 9.33 0.02
CA SER A 161 -1.20 8.27 -0.92
C SER A 161 0.21 7.73 -0.71
N TRP A 162 0.47 6.56 -1.26
CA TRP A 162 1.79 5.99 -1.41
C TRP A 162 2.13 5.76 -2.87
N GLU A 163 3.40 5.57 -3.16
CA GLU A 163 3.88 5.24 -4.49
C GLU A 163 4.22 3.74 -4.56
N ILE A 164 3.81 3.10 -5.64
CA ILE A 164 4.28 1.77 -6.04
C ILE A 164 5.42 2.02 -7.01
N VAL A 165 6.61 1.54 -6.66
CA VAL A 165 7.83 1.85 -7.38
C VAL A 165 8.62 0.62 -7.77
N ALA A 166 9.34 0.72 -8.89
CA ALA A 166 10.52 -0.10 -9.17
C ALA A 166 11.75 0.62 -8.64
N ALA A 167 12.59 -0.07 -7.89
CA ALA A 167 13.76 0.51 -7.24
C ALA A 167 15.03 -0.28 -7.57
N TYR A 168 16.12 0.43 -7.87
CA TYR A 168 17.40 -0.17 -8.17
C TYR A 168 18.58 0.77 -7.83
N ARG A 169 19.77 0.23 -7.71
CA ARG A 169 20.96 0.98 -7.31
C ARG A 169 21.34 2.05 -8.33
N LYS A 170 21.52 3.28 -7.85
CA LYS A 170 21.97 4.41 -8.66
C LYS A 170 23.39 4.16 -9.20
N GLY A 171 23.59 4.49 -10.48
CA GLY A 171 24.90 4.34 -11.14
C GLY A 171 25.25 2.91 -11.58
N HIS A 172 24.38 1.93 -11.33
CA HIS A 172 24.49 0.59 -11.88
C HIS A 172 23.73 0.44 -13.20
N TYR A 173 24.27 -0.44 -14.05
CA TYR A 173 23.62 -0.81 -15.31
C TYR A 173 22.37 -1.64 -15.02
N ILE A 174 21.25 -1.19 -15.55
CA ILE A 174 20.01 -1.97 -15.57
C ILE A 174 19.99 -2.79 -16.85
N SER A 175 19.95 -4.12 -16.70
CA SER A 175 19.90 -5.04 -17.82
C SER A 175 18.60 -4.87 -18.63
N LYS A 176 18.64 -5.23 -19.93
CA LYS A 176 17.43 -5.21 -20.77
C LYS A 176 16.28 -6.04 -20.17
N PRO A 177 16.52 -7.28 -19.67
CA PRO A 177 15.46 -8.03 -18.98
C PRO A 177 14.88 -7.30 -17.76
N ALA A 178 15.71 -6.71 -16.90
CA ALA A 178 15.23 -5.94 -15.76
C ALA A 178 14.38 -4.74 -16.21
N ARG A 179 14.78 -4.04 -17.27
CA ARG A 179 13.97 -2.96 -17.86
C ARG A 179 12.63 -3.46 -18.38
N THR A 180 12.61 -4.59 -19.09
CA THR A 180 11.37 -5.23 -19.57
C THR A 180 10.44 -5.59 -18.39
N LEU A 181 11.00 -6.09 -17.28
CA LEU A 181 10.18 -6.42 -16.10
C LEU A 181 9.57 -5.16 -15.47
N ILE A 182 10.31 -4.04 -15.39
CA ILE A 182 9.82 -2.75 -14.92
C ILE A 182 8.67 -2.24 -15.80
N GLU A 183 8.83 -2.28 -17.12
CA GLU A 183 7.82 -1.86 -18.09
C GLU A 183 6.53 -2.69 -17.98
N LEU A 184 6.67 -4.02 -17.87
CA LEU A 184 5.53 -4.92 -17.69
C LEU A 184 4.80 -4.66 -16.36
N ALA A 185 5.56 -4.36 -15.30
CA ALA A 185 4.98 -4.00 -14.00
C ALA A 185 4.24 -2.65 -14.07
N GLY A 186 4.80 -1.65 -14.75
CA GLY A 186 4.11 -0.37 -14.98
C GLY A 186 2.80 -0.55 -15.75
N ASN A 187 2.81 -1.33 -16.82
CA ASN A 187 1.61 -1.62 -17.62
C ASN A 187 0.53 -2.39 -16.83
N TYR A 188 0.89 -3.11 -15.78
CA TYR A 188 -0.07 -3.81 -14.91
C TYR A 188 -0.95 -2.84 -14.12
N PHE A 189 -0.40 -1.69 -13.72
CA PHE A 189 -1.11 -0.68 -12.92
C PHE A 189 -1.86 0.36 -13.76
N THR A 190 -1.69 0.35 -15.09
CA THR A 190 -2.37 1.28 -16.01
C THR A 190 -3.58 0.66 -16.72
N GLN A 191 -3.86 -0.62 -16.47
CA GLN A 191 -5.04 -1.35 -16.96
C GLN A 191 -6.20 -1.26 -15.97
#